data_186f1cbad6924454ee14dc4725430858
#
_entry.id   186f1cbad6924454ee14dc4725430858
#
_cell.length_a   1.000
_cell.length_b   1.000
_cell.length_c   1.000
_cell.angle_alpha   90.00
_cell.angle_beta   90.00
_cell.angle_gamma   90.00
#
_symmetry.space_group_name_H-M   'P 1'
#
loop_
_entity.id
_entity.type
_entity.pdbx_description
1 polymer ?
#
loop_
_entity_poly.entity_id
_entity_poly.type
_entity_poly.pdbx_seq_one_letter_code
_entity_poly.pdbx_strand_id
1 'polypeptide(L)'
;QKKIFLDNVTNKQYSNINEILKFLKEKYCGSLGYEYMHISNPTERKWFRDRVEKADDFNFTQNGKEAILNKLIQAEGFEKFLHTKYVGTKRFGLDGGESLIPALEQIIKIGGQSNVKEVKIGMSHRGRLNVLANVLQKSYKRIFNEFAGEISSKSKDDTGDVKYHLGASSNREFDGNSVHVSLTDNPSHLEAVNPVVLGQTRAKQFFHKDKERKKVIPILIHGDAAFAGQG
;
A
#
# COMPACT_ATOMS: atom_id res chain seq x y z
N GLN A 1 23.94 23.57 -32.08
CA GLN A 1 23.54 22.22 -31.63
C GLN A 1 22.34 21.77 -32.46
N LYS A 2 22.38 20.52 -32.96
CA LYS A 2 21.31 19.95 -33.82
C LYS A 2 20.05 19.80 -32.97
N LYS A 3 18.92 20.33 -33.45
CA LYS A 3 17.61 20.13 -32.81
C LYS A 3 17.08 18.75 -33.19
N ILE A 4 16.54 18.04 -32.20
CA ILE A 4 15.96 16.72 -32.31
C ILE A 4 14.46 16.81 -32.05
N PHE A 5 13.67 16.18 -32.90
CA PHE A 5 12.21 16.08 -32.72
C PHE A 5 11.88 15.06 -31.64
N LEU A 6 11.01 15.39 -30.69
CA LEU A 6 10.78 14.63 -29.46
C LEU A 6 9.45 13.90 -29.39
N ASP A 7 8.67 13.89 -30.45
CA ASP A 7 7.38 13.16 -30.52
C ASP A 7 6.70 12.91 -29.17
N ASN A 8 6.31 13.98 -28.48
CA ASN A 8 5.63 13.96 -27.18
C ASN A 8 6.44 13.44 -25.96
N VAL A 9 7.77 13.33 -26.05
CA VAL A 9 8.62 12.96 -24.90
C VAL A 9 8.74 14.10 -23.87
N THR A 10 8.55 15.34 -24.30
CA THR A 10 8.51 16.54 -23.43
C THR A 10 7.43 17.49 -23.89
N ASN A 11 7.11 18.52 -23.09
CA ASN A 11 6.25 19.62 -23.52
C ASN A 11 6.88 20.48 -24.64
N LYS A 12 8.14 20.21 -25.02
CA LYS A 12 8.85 20.86 -26.11
C LYS A 12 8.83 19.97 -27.35
N GLN A 13 8.50 20.54 -28.49
CA GLN A 13 8.49 19.80 -29.75
C GLN A 13 9.90 19.45 -30.23
N TYR A 14 10.91 20.25 -29.88
CA TYR A 14 12.32 20.06 -30.23
C TYR A 14 13.23 20.38 -29.05
N SER A 15 14.33 19.65 -28.94
CA SER A 15 15.36 19.89 -27.94
C SER A 15 16.73 19.44 -28.44
N ASN A 16 17.80 19.82 -27.74
CA ASN A 16 19.14 19.31 -28.01
C ASN A 16 19.44 18.10 -27.14
N ILE A 17 20.49 17.33 -27.50
CA ILE A 17 20.85 16.08 -26.83
C ILE A 17 21.08 16.26 -25.33
N ASN A 18 21.70 17.38 -24.91
CA ASN A 18 22.01 17.62 -23.50
C ASN A 18 20.73 17.84 -22.67
N GLU A 19 19.75 18.57 -23.20
CA GLU A 19 18.45 18.77 -22.57
C GLU A 19 17.68 17.46 -22.47
N ILE A 20 17.73 16.61 -23.52
CA ILE A 20 17.10 15.29 -23.51
C ILE A 20 17.76 14.39 -22.44
N LEU A 21 19.08 14.33 -22.42
CA LEU A 21 19.81 13.54 -21.42
C LEU A 21 19.54 14.01 -19.99
N LYS A 22 19.50 15.33 -19.77
CA LYS A 22 19.14 15.89 -18.46
C LYS A 22 17.74 15.45 -18.05
N PHE A 23 16.76 15.62 -18.92
CA PHE A 23 15.36 15.24 -18.67
C PHE A 23 15.24 13.73 -18.35
N LEU A 24 15.84 12.86 -19.15
CA LEU A 24 15.76 11.42 -18.93
C LEU A 24 16.45 10.99 -17.64
N LYS A 25 17.58 11.61 -17.29
CA LYS A 25 18.25 11.36 -16.01
C LYS A 25 17.38 11.79 -14.81
N GLU A 26 16.74 12.94 -14.89
CA GLU A 26 15.84 13.41 -13.82
C GLU A 26 14.63 12.47 -13.64
N LYS A 27 14.05 11.95 -14.73
CA LYS A 27 12.86 11.10 -14.67
C LYS A 27 13.17 9.63 -14.35
N TYR A 28 14.27 9.08 -14.85
CA TYR A 28 14.53 7.63 -14.76
C TYR A 28 15.74 7.22 -13.92
N CYS A 29 16.60 8.18 -13.54
CA CYS A 29 17.80 7.89 -12.75
C CYS A 29 17.74 8.49 -11.34
N GLY A 30 16.55 8.85 -10.84
CA GLY A 30 16.32 9.32 -9.48
C GLY A 30 16.17 8.17 -8.49
N SER A 31 15.51 8.47 -7.35
CA SER A 31 15.25 7.48 -6.30
C SER A 31 14.05 6.57 -6.60
N LEU A 32 13.27 6.84 -7.64
CA LEU A 32 12.15 6.02 -8.08
C LEU A 32 12.53 5.25 -9.33
N GLY A 33 12.30 3.93 -9.33
CA GLY A 33 12.40 3.07 -10.50
C GLY A 33 11.02 2.84 -11.13
N TYR A 34 10.99 2.75 -12.46
CA TYR A 34 9.76 2.50 -13.22
C TYR A 34 9.97 1.31 -14.15
N GLU A 35 9.29 0.21 -13.88
CA GLU A 35 9.39 -1.02 -14.66
C GLU A 35 8.10 -1.26 -15.44
N TYR A 36 8.02 -0.76 -16.67
CA TYR A 36 6.85 -0.92 -17.54
C TYR A 36 7.20 -1.38 -18.96
N MET A 37 8.48 -1.56 -19.28
CA MET A 37 8.92 -1.91 -20.63
C MET A 37 8.54 -3.36 -21.03
N HIS A 38 8.25 -4.24 -20.04
CA HIS A 38 7.75 -5.59 -20.25
C HIS A 38 6.28 -5.62 -20.74
N ILE A 39 5.54 -4.52 -20.63
CA ILE A 39 4.16 -4.45 -21.11
C ILE A 39 4.15 -4.55 -22.64
N SER A 40 3.55 -5.62 -23.16
CA SER A 40 3.52 -5.90 -24.60
C SER A 40 2.55 -4.98 -25.36
N ASN A 41 1.46 -4.54 -24.72
CA ASN A 41 0.48 -3.64 -25.33
C ASN A 41 1.07 -2.23 -25.50
N PRO A 42 1.25 -1.71 -26.74
CA PRO A 42 1.86 -0.40 -26.97
C PRO A 42 1.06 0.76 -26.36
N THR A 43 -0.28 0.68 -26.33
CA THR A 43 -1.15 1.71 -25.81
C THR A 43 -1.00 1.81 -24.30
N GLU A 44 -0.98 0.69 -23.58
CA GLU A 44 -0.76 0.65 -22.13
C GLU A 44 0.65 1.13 -21.78
N ARG A 45 1.67 0.66 -22.50
CA ARG A 45 3.05 1.11 -22.30
C ARG A 45 3.21 2.61 -22.52
N LYS A 46 2.57 3.16 -23.57
CA LYS A 46 2.55 4.61 -23.83
C LYS A 46 1.87 5.37 -22.70
N TRP A 47 0.78 4.83 -22.14
CA TRP A 47 0.07 5.43 -21.02
C TRP A 47 0.96 5.58 -19.78
N PHE A 48 1.76 4.53 -19.43
CA PHE A 48 2.73 4.60 -18.34
C PHE A 48 3.83 5.62 -18.62
N ARG A 49 4.45 5.55 -19.80
CA ARG A 49 5.47 6.50 -20.21
C ARG A 49 4.99 7.94 -20.10
N ASP A 50 3.82 8.24 -20.65
CA ASP A 50 3.27 9.59 -20.64
C ASP A 50 3.04 10.11 -19.21
N ARG A 51 2.71 9.23 -18.25
CA ARG A 51 2.57 9.62 -16.84
C ARG A 51 3.91 9.85 -16.15
N VAL A 52 4.88 8.98 -16.36
CA VAL A 52 6.22 9.14 -15.78
C VAL A 52 6.90 10.39 -16.32
N GLU A 53 6.84 10.60 -17.62
CA GLU A 53 7.57 11.70 -18.27
C GLU A 53 6.88 13.06 -18.13
N LYS A 54 5.54 13.10 -18.06
CA LYS A 54 4.77 14.33 -17.90
C LYS A 54 4.40 14.66 -16.45
N ALA A 55 4.69 13.76 -15.51
CA ALA A 55 4.46 14.05 -14.10
C ALA A 55 5.31 15.23 -13.66
N ASP A 56 4.66 16.27 -13.15
CA ASP A 56 5.35 17.35 -12.44
C ASP A 56 5.99 16.79 -11.17
N ASP A 57 7.02 17.45 -10.67
CA ASP A 57 7.63 17.10 -9.41
C ASP A 57 6.57 17.14 -8.31
N PHE A 58 6.51 16.07 -7.50
CA PHE A 58 5.55 15.97 -6.40
C PHE A 58 5.82 17.05 -5.35
N ASN A 59 5.03 18.11 -5.39
CA ASN A 59 5.07 19.15 -4.37
C ASN A 59 3.98 18.90 -3.33
N PHE A 60 4.37 18.38 -2.19
CA PHE A 60 3.46 18.26 -1.05
C PHE A 60 3.16 19.64 -0.45
N THR A 61 1.89 19.90 -0.16
CA THR A 61 1.50 21.05 0.67
C THR A 61 2.07 20.90 2.08
N GLN A 62 2.15 22.00 2.83
CA GLN A 62 2.60 21.93 4.23
C GLN A 62 1.76 20.95 5.05
N ASN A 63 0.44 21.01 4.96
CA ASN A 63 -0.47 20.07 5.64
C ASN A 63 -0.24 18.62 5.20
N GLY A 64 0.09 18.40 3.92
CA GLY A 64 0.43 17.07 3.40
C GLY A 64 1.71 16.51 4.02
N LYS A 65 2.75 17.36 4.16
CA LYS A 65 4.00 16.98 4.84
C LYS A 65 3.78 16.66 6.31
N GLU A 66 2.99 17.46 7.01
CA GLU A 66 2.64 17.22 8.42
C GLU A 66 1.83 15.94 8.60
N ALA A 67 0.89 15.65 7.71
CA ALA A 67 0.12 14.40 7.73
C ALA A 67 1.03 13.18 7.53
N ILE A 68 1.98 13.23 6.59
CA ILE A 68 2.97 12.18 6.36
C ILE A 68 3.85 12.00 7.61
N LEU A 69 4.39 13.10 8.16
CA LEU A 69 5.23 13.05 9.35
C LEU A 69 4.50 12.45 10.55
N ASN A 70 3.25 12.85 10.79
CA ASN A 70 2.44 12.29 11.86
C ASN A 70 2.24 10.78 11.70
N LYS A 71 2.02 10.28 10.49
CA LYS A 71 1.89 8.84 10.23
C LYS A 71 3.20 8.09 10.42
N LEU A 72 4.32 8.67 10.04
CA LEU A 72 5.65 8.09 10.29
C LEU A 72 5.94 8.00 11.80
N ILE A 73 5.66 9.08 12.55
CA ILE A 73 5.80 9.09 14.03
C ILE A 73 4.90 8.04 14.69
N GLN A 74 3.66 7.89 14.23
CA GLN A 74 2.75 6.86 14.75
C GLN A 74 3.28 5.45 14.45
N ALA A 75 3.74 5.21 13.24
CA ALA A 75 4.27 3.90 12.83
C ALA A 75 5.51 3.51 13.64
N GLU A 76 6.52 4.38 13.67
CA GLU A 76 7.77 4.15 14.39
C GLU A 76 7.54 4.10 15.91
N GLY A 77 6.75 5.01 16.46
CA GLY A 77 6.46 5.07 17.89
C GLY A 77 5.74 3.82 18.39
N PHE A 78 4.81 3.28 17.61
CA PHE A 78 4.12 2.03 17.92
C PHE A 78 5.13 0.86 17.99
N GLU A 79 6.00 0.72 17.01
CA GLU A 79 6.98 -0.36 16.98
C GLU A 79 8.05 -0.23 18.07
N LYS A 80 8.53 0.98 18.34
CA LYS A 80 9.44 1.26 19.47
C LYS A 80 8.79 0.90 20.80
N PHE A 81 7.51 1.26 21.01
CA PHE A 81 6.79 0.88 22.21
C PHE A 81 6.70 -0.65 22.35
N LEU A 82 6.31 -1.37 21.30
CA LEU A 82 6.26 -2.83 21.31
C LEU A 82 7.65 -3.44 21.58
N HIS A 83 8.70 -2.87 21.03
CA HIS A 83 10.08 -3.31 21.26
C HIS A 83 10.48 -3.21 22.73
N THR A 84 10.13 -2.10 23.36
CA THR A 84 10.48 -1.86 24.76
C THR A 84 9.62 -2.69 25.73
N LYS A 85 8.31 -2.82 25.42
CA LYS A 85 7.36 -3.46 26.34
C LYS A 85 7.36 -4.98 26.24
N TYR A 86 7.56 -5.52 25.04
CA TYR A 86 7.44 -6.98 24.77
C TYR A 86 8.76 -7.54 24.26
N VAL A 87 9.79 -7.48 25.13
CA VAL A 87 11.13 -8.02 24.84
C VAL A 87 11.04 -9.53 24.59
N GLY A 88 11.76 -10.01 23.58
CA GLY A 88 11.82 -11.44 23.22
C GLY A 88 10.59 -11.96 22.45
N THR A 89 9.53 -11.16 22.28
CA THR A 89 8.36 -11.55 21.51
C THR A 89 8.54 -11.19 20.03
N LYS A 90 8.14 -12.09 19.12
CA LYS A 90 8.10 -11.77 17.67
C LYS A 90 7.12 -10.63 17.41
N ARG A 91 7.58 -9.56 16.75
CA ARG A 91 6.79 -8.36 16.47
C ARG A 91 6.66 -8.09 14.98
N PHE A 92 7.61 -8.56 14.16
CA PHE A 92 7.64 -8.37 12.71
C PHE A 92 7.39 -6.92 12.30
N GLY A 93 8.23 -6.01 12.74
CA GLY A 93 8.13 -4.58 12.44
C GLY A 93 8.43 -4.24 10.99
N LEU A 94 8.13 -3.00 10.61
CA LEU A 94 8.41 -2.46 9.27
C LEU A 94 9.90 -2.15 9.06
N ASP A 95 10.61 -1.80 10.12
CA ASP A 95 12.08 -1.57 10.15
C ASP A 95 12.65 -0.96 8.86
N GLY A 96 12.46 0.34 8.65
CA GLY A 96 12.89 1.08 7.46
C GLY A 96 11.83 1.17 6.35
N GLY A 97 10.69 0.48 6.49
CA GLY A 97 9.55 0.53 5.57
C GLY A 97 8.34 1.31 6.12
N GLU A 98 8.52 2.19 7.11
CA GLU A 98 7.45 2.92 7.79
C GLU A 98 6.62 3.79 6.84
N SER A 99 7.18 4.19 5.71
CA SER A 99 6.51 4.92 4.64
C SER A 99 5.32 4.15 4.04
N LEU A 100 5.23 2.83 4.24
CA LEU A 100 4.06 2.02 3.87
C LEU A 100 2.78 2.57 4.53
N ILE A 101 2.85 3.05 5.77
CA ILE A 101 1.66 3.52 6.50
C ILE A 101 1.07 4.78 5.85
N PRO A 102 1.80 5.89 5.65
CA PRO A 102 1.26 7.03 4.92
C PRO A 102 0.90 6.71 3.46
N ALA A 103 1.60 5.77 2.80
CA ALA A 103 1.27 5.35 1.45
C ALA A 103 -0.11 4.67 1.38
N LEU A 104 -0.40 3.72 2.27
CA LEU A 104 -1.72 3.07 2.36
C LEU A 104 -2.82 4.06 2.68
N GLU A 105 -2.61 4.99 3.62
CA GLU A 105 -3.57 6.05 3.93
C GLU A 105 -3.90 6.88 2.67
N GLN A 106 -2.89 7.26 1.92
CA GLN A 106 -3.09 8.04 0.70
C GLN A 106 -3.79 7.26 -0.40
N ILE A 107 -3.46 5.97 -0.59
CA ILE A 107 -4.14 5.10 -1.55
C ILE A 107 -5.62 4.97 -1.22
N ILE A 108 -5.96 4.74 0.06
CA ILE A 108 -7.35 4.59 0.50
C ILE A 108 -8.11 5.92 0.34
N LYS A 109 -7.49 7.04 0.72
CA LYS A 109 -8.06 8.39 0.57
C LYS A 109 -8.39 8.70 -0.90
N ILE A 110 -7.42 8.58 -1.80
CA ILE A 110 -7.61 8.82 -3.23
C ILE A 110 -8.59 7.81 -3.84
N GLY A 111 -8.55 6.55 -3.38
CA GLY A 111 -9.52 5.54 -3.76
C GLY A 111 -10.95 5.99 -3.44
N GLY A 112 -11.19 6.48 -2.23
CA GLY A 112 -12.50 7.02 -1.82
C GLY A 112 -12.95 8.19 -2.69
N GLN A 113 -12.07 9.13 -2.97
CA GLN A 113 -12.33 10.25 -3.89
C GLN A 113 -12.65 9.77 -5.31
N SER A 114 -12.09 8.63 -5.72
CA SER A 114 -12.34 7.97 -7.01
C SER A 114 -13.52 6.97 -6.98
N ASN A 115 -14.36 7.05 -5.94
CA ASN A 115 -15.55 6.21 -5.76
C ASN A 115 -15.26 4.71 -5.46
N VAL A 116 -14.06 4.38 -4.99
CA VAL A 116 -13.79 3.06 -4.40
C VAL A 116 -14.60 2.92 -3.11
N LYS A 117 -15.28 1.79 -2.95
CA LYS A 117 -16.13 1.49 -1.79
C LYS A 117 -15.49 0.51 -0.82
N GLU A 118 -14.72 -0.45 -1.36
CA GLU A 118 -14.03 -1.44 -0.55
C GLU A 118 -12.58 -1.64 -0.99
N VAL A 119 -11.69 -1.78 0.00
CA VAL A 119 -10.29 -2.18 -0.18
C VAL A 119 -10.05 -3.47 0.57
N LYS A 120 -9.58 -4.49 -0.13
CA LYS A 120 -9.19 -5.79 0.43
C LYS A 120 -7.67 -5.88 0.50
N ILE A 121 -7.12 -6.02 1.70
CA ILE A 121 -5.67 -6.11 1.90
C ILE A 121 -5.28 -7.56 2.20
N GLY A 122 -4.29 -8.07 1.48
CA GLY A 122 -3.55 -9.27 1.81
C GLY A 122 -2.11 -8.94 2.06
N MET A 123 -1.56 -9.43 3.16
CA MET A 123 -0.16 -9.17 3.49
C MET A 123 0.43 -10.25 4.37
N SER A 124 1.75 -10.37 4.32
CA SER A 124 2.51 -11.20 5.24
C SER A 124 2.49 -10.64 6.68
N HIS A 125 3.21 -11.30 7.57
CA HIS A 125 3.32 -10.90 8.98
C HIS A 125 4.11 -9.60 9.20
N ARG A 126 5.07 -9.26 8.30
CA ARG A 126 5.91 -8.06 8.45
C ARG A 126 5.09 -6.79 8.27
N GLY A 127 5.10 -5.94 9.28
CA GLY A 127 4.31 -4.70 9.32
C GLY A 127 2.82 -4.88 9.59
N ARG A 128 2.33 -6.13 9.75
CA ARG A 128 0.89 -6.39 9.90
C ARG A 128 0.28 -5.74 11.13
N LEU A 129 0.96 -5.79 12.28
CA LEU A 129 0.47 -5.13 13.49
C LEU A 129 0.38 -3.61 13.33
N ASN A 130 1.32 -3.03 12.60
CA ASN A 130 1.32 -1.59 12.30
C ASN A 130 0.15 -1.21 11.37
N VAL A 131 -0.10 -2.01 10.33
CA VAL A 131 -1.26 -1.83 9.45
C VAL A 131 -2.58 -1.99 10.22
N LEU A 132 -2.69 -3.00 11.09
CA LEU A 132 -3.87 -3.17 11.96
C LEU A 132 -4.11 -1.94 12.85
N ALA A 133 -3.06 -1.39 13.48
CA ALA A 133 -3.16 -0.24 14.36
C ALA A 133 -3.41 1.07 13.61
N ASN A 134 -2.54 1.40 12.66
CA ASN A 134 -2.44 2.73 12.09
C ASN A 134 -3.22 2.92 10.77
N VAL A 135 -3.59 1.82 10.08
CA VAL A 135 -4.42 1.87 8.88
C VAL A 135 -5.85 1.43 9.16
N LEU A 136 -6.05 0.27 9.79
CA LEU A 136 -7.38 -0.23 10.13
C LEU A 136 -7.94 0.32 11.45
N GLN A 137 -7.15 1.07 12.21
CA GLN A 137 -7.54 1.67 13.49
C GLN A 137 -8.01 0.65 14.55
N LYS A 138 -7.44 -0.57 14.52
CA LYS A 138 -7.63 -1.54 15.60
C LYS A 138 -7.08 -0.94 16.88
N SER A 139 -7.87 -0.95 17.96
CA SER A 139 -7.46 -0.29 19.21
C SER A 139 -6.19 -0.91 19.79
N TYR A 140 -5.28 -0.08 20.27
CA TYR A 140 -4.05 -0.52 20.95
C TYR A 140 -4.35 -1.45 22.13
N LYS A 141 -5.41 -1.16 22.90
CA LYS A 141 -5.84 -2.02 24.02
C LYS A 141 -6.08 -3.46 23.55
N ARG A 142 -6.76 -3.65 22.42
CA ARG A 142 -7.01 -4.99 21.87
C ARG A 142 -5.72 -5.67 21.43
N ILE A 143 -4.83 -4.94 20.75
CA ILE A 143 -3.52 -5.47 20.31
C ILE A 143 -2.69 -5.85 21.54
N PHE A 144 -2.66 -5.02 22.59
CA PHE A 144 -1.86 -5.31 23.80
C PHE A 144 -2.42 -6.47 24.61
N ASN A 145 -3.73 -6.64 24.67
CA ASN A 145 -4.35 -7.82 25.29
C ASN A 145 -3.97 -9.11 24.55
N GLU A 146 -3.90 -9.07 23.21
CA GLU A 146 -3.42 -10.19 22.41
C GLU A 146 -1.94 -10.52 22.69
N PHE A 147 -1.10 -9.52 23.03
CA PHE A 147 0.28 -9.75 23.48
C PHE A 147 0.35 -10.31 24.90
N ALA A 148 -0.53 -9.90 25.79
CA ALA A 148 -0.60 -10.39 27.18
C ALA A 148 -1.15 -11.84 27.27
N GLY A 149 -1.67 -12.40 26.17
CA GLY A 149 -2.35 -13.69 26.20
C GLY A 149 -3.74 -13.62 26.81
N GLU A 150 -4.25 -12.43 27.11
CA GLU A 150 -5.61 -12.18 27.56
C GLU A 150 -6.58 -12.22 26.37
N ILE A 151 -6.59 -13.34 25.67
CA ILE A 151 -7.64 -13.63 24.71
C ILE A 151 -8.90 -13.81 25.54
N SER A 152 -9.87 -12.94 25.37
CA SER A 152 -11.13 -13.03 26.11
C SER A 152 -11.78 -14.37 25.78
N SER A 153 -11.78 -15.28 26.73
CA SER A 153 -12.35 -16.64 26.65
C SER A 153 -13.87 -16.67 26.42
N LYS A 154 -14.43 -15.61 25.85
CA LYS A 154 -15.88 -15.41 25.70
C LYS A 154 -16.41 -15.47 24.26
N SER A 155 -15.57 -15.55 23.22
CA SER A 155 -16.07 -15.87 21.89
C SER A 155 -15.78 -17.32 21.55
N LYS A 156 -16.82 -18.10 21.25
CA LYS A 156 -16.72 -19.50 20.77
C LYS A 156 -15.95 -19.63 19.45
N ASP A 157 -15.59 -18.51 18.83
CA ASP A 157 -14.89 -18.42 17.56
C ASP A 157 -13.39 -18.09 17.68
N ASP A 158 -12.85 -18.17 18.91
CA ASP A 158 -11.42 -17.92 19.13
C ASP A 158 -10.62 -19.15 18.71
N THR A 159 -10.07 -19.08 17.50
CA THR A 159 -9.35 -20.18 16.85
C THR A 159 -7.97 -20.47 17.47
N GLY A 160 -7.55 -19.71 18.49
CA GLY A 160 -6.23 -19.84 19.09
C GLY A 160 -5.08 -19.44 18.15
N ASP A 161 -5.39 -18.76 17.04
CA ASP A 161 -4.38 -18.37 16.07
C ASP A 161 -3.48 -17.24 16.60
N VAL A 162 -2.29 -17.13 16.04
CA VAL A 162 -1.32 -16.13 16.47
C VAL A 162 -1.71 -14.73 16.02
N LYS A 163 -1.48 -13.73 16.89
CA LYS A 163 -1.90 -12.32 16.69
C LYS A 163 -1.51 -11.68 15.36
N TYR A 164 -0.42 -12.12 14.74
CA TYR A 164 0.03 -11.59 13.44
C TYR A 164 -0.53 -12.35 12.22
N HIS A 165 -1.43 -13.30 12.43
CA HIS A 165 -2.24 -13.91 11.37
C HIS A 165 -3.65 -13.32 11.31
N LEU A 166 -4.12 -12.73 12.41
CA LEU A 166 -5.47 -12.19 12.52
C LEU A 166 -5.71 -11.04 11.54
N GLY A 167 -6.92 -11.03 10.97
CA GLY A 167 -7.45 -9.95 10.18
C GLY A 167 -8.23 -8.92 11.01
N ALA A 168 -8.72 -7.93 10.33
CA ALA A 168 -9.65 -6.94 10.85
C ALA A 168 -10.34 -6.20 9.71
N SER A 169 -11.44 -5.51 10.02
CA SER A 169 -12.05 -4.58 9.09
C SER A 169 -12.51 -3.32 9.81
N SER A 170 -12.53 -2.21 9.09
CA SER A 170 -13.05 -0.94 9.56
C SER A 170 -13.53 -0.07 8.40
N ASN A 171 -14.42 0.88 8.70
CA ASN A 171 -14.77 1.93 7.76
C ASN A 171 -13.83 3.11 7.99
N ARG A 172 -13.24 3.62 6.92
CA ARG A 172 -12.35 4.77 6.93
C ARG A 172 -13.02 5.94 6.25
N GLU A 173 -13.02 7.08 6.92
CA GLU A 173 -13.62 8.30 6.41
C GLU A 173 -12.53 9.29 5.99
N PHE A 174 -12.63 9.77 4.75
CA PHE A 174 -11.72 10.77 4.20
C PHE A 174 -12.49 11.80 3.38
N ASP A 175 -12.46 13.05 3.81
CA ASP A 175 -13.08 14.16 3.07
C ASP A 175 -14.54 13.87 2.69
N GLY A 176 -15.32 13.25 3.61
CA GLY A 176 -16.72 12.86 3.38
C GLY A 176 -16.94 11.58 2.57
N ASN A 177 -15.87 10.89 2.18
CA ASN A 177 -15.95 9.59 1.50
C ASN A 177 -15.68 8.45 2.48
N SER A 178 -16.57 7.46 2.52
CA SER A 178 -16.41 6.25 3.32
C SER A 178 -15.86 5.11 2.46
N VAL A 179 -14.80 4.47 2.94
CA VAL A 179 -14.20 3.28 2.31
C VAL A 179 -14.11 2.16 3.33
N HIS A 180 -14.71 1.02 3.03
CA HIS A 180 -14.57 -0.18 3.86
C HIS A 180 -13.22 -0.84 3.59
N VAL A 181 -12.36 -0.91 4.61
CA VAL A 181 -11.03 -1.52 4.50
C VAL A 181 -11.02 -2.81 5.31
N SER A 182 -10.57 -3.90 4.71
CA SER A 182 -10.40 -5.16 5.42
C SER A 182 -9.06 -5.82 5.12
N LEU A 183 -8.42 -6.31 6.17
CA LEU A 183 -7.22 -7.12 6.12
C LEU A 183 -7.62 -8.57 6.30
N THR A 184 -7.34 -9.40 5.31
CA THR A 184 -7.67 -10.82 5.31
C THR A 184 -6.76 -11.58 6.27
N ASP A 185 -7.32 -12.52 7.03
CA ASP A 185 -6.54 -13.47 7.81
C ASP A 185 -5.64 -14.30 6.89
N ASN A 186 -4.44 -14.66 7.35
CA ASN A 186 -3.53 -15.47 6.54
C ASN A 186 -2.65 -16.39 7.40
N PRO A 187 -2.21 -17.52 6.85
CA PRO A 187 -1.22 -18.37 7.50
C PRO A 187 0.19 -17.78 7.39
N SER A 188 1.17 -18.42 8.02
CA SER A 188 2.59 -18.05 7.89
C SER A 188 3.17 -18.29 6.48
N HIS A 189 2.46 -19.01 5.62
CA HIS A 189 2.89 -19.29 4.25
C HIS A 189 2.83 -18.00 3.41
N LEU A 190 4.00 -17.52 3.02
CA LEU A 190 4.11 -16.29 2.23
C LEU A 190 3.37 -16.42 0.91
N GLU A 191 2.64 -15.35 0.55
CA GLU A 191 1.84 -15.21 -0.68
C GLU A 191 0.62 -16.14 -0.81
N ALA A 192 0.44 -17.13 0.07
CA ALA A 192 -0.75 -18.02 0.04
C ALA A 192 -2.08 -17.24 0.15
N VAL A 193 -2.07 -16.04 0.70
CA VAL A 193 -3.23 -15.15 0.81
C VAL A 193 -3.62 -14.49 -0.53
N ASN A 194 -2.73 -14.45 -1.52
CA ASN A 194 -2.97 -13.74 -2.79
C ASN A 194 -4.25 -14.21 -3.51
N PRO A 195 -4.42 -15.52 -3.82
CA PRO A 195 -5.63 -15.98 -4.48
C PRO A 195 -6.89 -15.80 -3.61
N VAL A 196 -6.76 -15.87 -2.29
CA VAL A 196 -7.88 -15.64 -1.36
C VAL A 196 -8.37 -14.20 -1.47
N VAL A 197 -7.48 -13.22 -1.38
CA VAL A 197 -7.82 -11.79 -1.50
C VAL A 197 -8.38 -11.46 -2.87
N LEU A 198 -7.80 -12.00 -3.94
CA LEU A 198 -8.31 -11.81 -5.30
C LEU A 198 -9.71 -12.41 -5.46
N GLY A 199 -9.96 -13.62 -4.91
CA GLY A 199 -11.27 -14.25 -4.90
C GLY A 199 -12.31 -13.46 -4.11
N GLN A 200 -11.97 -13.00 -2.90
CA GLN A 200 -12.82 -12.13 -2.09
C GLN A 200 -13.14 -10.81 -2.82
N THR A 201 -12.13 -10.18 -3.42
CA THR A 201 -12.32 -8.96 -4.22
C THR A 201 -13.27 -9.21 -5.38
N ARG A 202 -13.09 -10.30 -6.12
CA ARG A 202 -13.96 -10.66 -7.23
C ARG A 202 -15.40 -10.92 -6.81
N ALA A 203 -15.62 -11.60 -5.68
CA ALA A 203 -16.93 -11.81 -5.10
C ALA A 203 -17.61 -10.49 -4.74
N LYS A 204 -16.88 -9.58 -4.09
CA LYS A 204 -17.37 -8.24 -3.75
C LYS A 204 -17.72 -7.41 -4.98
N GLN A 205 -16.87 -7.43 -6.01
CA GLN A 205 -17.18 -6.79 -7.30
C GLN A 205 -18.49 -7.33 -7.90
N PHE A 206 -18.73 -8.63 -7.79
CA PHE A 206 -19.98 -9.25 -8.24
C PHE A 206 -21.18 -8.72 -7.46
N PHE A 207 -21.12 -8.71 -6.12
CA PHE A 207 -22.21 -8.21 -5.27
C PHE A 207 -22.49 -6.72 -5.48
N HIS A 208 -21.45 -5.92 -5.70
CA HIS A 208 -21.58 -4.48 -6.01
C HIS A 208 -21.99 -4.19 -7.47
N LYS A 209 -22.20 -5.23 -8.29
CA LYS A 209 -22.42 -5.09 -9.75
C LYS A 209 -21.32 -4.24 -10.42
N ASP A 210 -20.10 -4.36 -9.93
CA ASP A 210 -18.92 -3.59 -10.37
C ASP A 210 -18.28 -4.28 -11.59
N LYS A 211 -18.93 -4.16 -12.73
CA LYS A 211 -18.46 -4.76 -13.99
C LYS A 211 -17.13 -4.16 -14.46
N GLU A 212 -16.88 -2.89 -14.15
CA GLU A 212 -15.68 -2.15 -14.55
C GLU A 212 -14.53 -2.30 -13.56
N ARG A 213 -14.74 -3.00 -12.43
CA ARG A 213 -13.74 -3.23 -11.37
C ARG A 213 -13.15 -1.96 -10.78
N LYS A 214 -13.99 -0.92 -10.59
CA LYS A 214 -13.61 0.40 -10.09
C LYS A 214 -14.01 0.64 -8.64
N LYS A 215 -14.90 -0.19 -8.07
CA LYS A 215 -15.46 0.02 -6.73
C LYS A 215 -14.76 -0.79 -5.64
N VAL A 216 -14.21 -1.96 -6.00
CA VAL A 216 -13.52 -2.85 -5.05
C VAL A 216 -12.15 -3.18 -5.60
N ILE A 217 -11.11 -2.86 -4.81
CA ILE A 217 -9.72 -3.07 -5.21
C ILE A 217 -8.98 -3.95 -4.20
N PRO A 218 -8.12 -4.87 -4.66
CA PRO A 218 -7.19 -5.61 -3.81
C PRO A 218 -5.90 -4.82 -3.65
N ILE A 219 -5.26 -4.96 -2.49
CA ILE A 219 -3.87 -4.55 -2.24
C ILE A 219 -3.14 -5.76 -1.68
N LEU A 220 -2.08 -6.17 -2.34
CA LEU A 220 -1.20 -7.26 -1.90
C LEU A 220 0.15 -6.68 -1.50
N ILE A 221 0.63 -7.05 -0.29
CA ILE A 221 1.85 -6.51 0.30
C ILE A 221 2.75 -7.67 0.71
N HIS A 222 3.88 -7.80 0.05
CA HIS A 222 4.85 -8.85 0.31
C HIS A 222 6.28 -8.32 0.31
N GLY A 223 7.19 -9.04 0.94
CA GLY A 223 8.61 -8.76 0.82
C GLY A 223 9.12 -9.16 -0.56
N ASP A 224 10.14 -8.46 -1.03
CA ASP A 224 10.80 -8.68 -2.31
C ASP A 224 11.31 -10.12 -2.49
N ALA A 225 11.92 -10.69 -1.46
CA ALA A 225 12.41 -12.05 -1.49
C ALA A 225 11.29 -13.09 -1.69
N ALA A 226 10.13 -12.91 -1.05
CA ALA A 226 8.97 -13.78 -1.26
C ALA A 226 8.44 -13.64 -2.68
N PHE A 227 8.27 -12.42 -3.16
CA PHE A 227 7.78 -12.13 -4.50
C PHE A 227 8.68 -12.70 -5.61
N ALA A 228 9.99 -12.74 -5.39
CA ALA A 228 10.95 -13.31 -6.33
C ALA A 228 11.06 -14.84 -6.27
N GLY A 229 10.71 -15.47 -5.14
CA GLY A 229 11.09 -16.86 -4.88
C GLY A 229 9.97 -17.84 -4.47
N GLN A 230 8.72 -17.42 -4.41
CA GLN A 230 7.61 -18.30 -3.97
C GLN A 230 6.83 -18.96 -5.12
N GLY A 231 7.23 -18.81 -6.33
CA GLY A 231 6.63 -19.47 -7.50
C GLY A 231 5.49 -18.68 -8.13
#